data_8ca099a9addcff0367803ff106aaf6a0
#
_entry.id   8ca099a9addcff0367803ff106aaf6a0
#
_cell.length_a   1.000
_cell.length_b   1.000
_cell.length_c   1.000
_cell.angle_alpha   90.00
_cell.angle_beta   90.00
_cell.angle_gamma   90.00
#
_symmetry.space_group_name_H-M   'P 1'
#
loop_
_entity.id
_entity.type
_entity.pdbx_description
1 polymer ?
#
loop_
_entity_poly.entity_id
_entity_poly.type
_entity_poly.pdbx_seq_one_letter_code
_entity_poly.pdbx_strand_id
1 'polypeptide(L)'
;MNKVILMGRLTRDPDVRYSQNENSTCIANYTLAVDRRFKKQGDEQTADFIRCVAMGKGGEFAEKYLHQGTKIVVEGRIQTGSYTNKDGQKVYTTDVMVESQEFAESKSASQQNENSQSSAPTRPNPTSASNDGFLNIPDGIEEELPFTN
;
A
#
# COMPACT_ATOMS: atom_id res chain seq x y z
N MET A 1 -25.03 9.81 -0.94
CA MET A 1 -24.15 8.64 -0.67
C MET A 1 -22.80 9.16 -0.22
N ASN A 2 -22.21 8.57 0.84
CA ASN A 2 -20.88 8.92 1.35
C ASN A 2 -20.05 7.63 1.37
N LYS A 3 -19.25 7.42 0.33
CA LYS A 3 -18.45 6.22 0.12
C LYS A 3 -17.08 6.59 -0.42
N VAL A 4 -16.05 6.00 0.15
CA VAL A 4 -14.65 6.21 -0.23
C VAL A 4 -13.98 4.85 -0.36
N ILE A 5 -13.20 4.67 -1.43
CA ILE A 5 -12.34 3.52 -1.64
C ILE A 5 -10.93 4.05 -1.89
N LEU A 6 -9.97 3.63 -1.07
CA LEU A 6 -8.58 4.06 -1.12
C LEU A 6 -7.66 2.86 -1.15
N MET A 7 -6.63 2.94 -1.98
CA MET A 7 -5.52 1.98 -1.97
C MET A 7 -4.23 2.74 -1.66
N GLY A 8 -3.54 2.33 -0.61
CA GLY A 8 -2.30 3.01 -0.18
C GLY A 8 -1.47 2.16 0.76
N ARG A 9 -0.32 2.72 1.17
CA ARG A 9 0.58 2.11 2.16
C ARG A 9 0.47 2.79 3.50
N LEU A 10 0.54 2.02 4.57
CA LEU A 10 0.63 2.59 5.92
C LEU A 10 1.95 3.36 6.06
N THR A 11 1.86 4.59 6.56
CA THR A 11 3.04 5.44 6.82
C THR A 11 3.76 5.07 8.10
N ARG A 12 3.05 4.45 9.05
CA ARG A 12 3.52 3.96 10.35
C ARG A 12 2.58 2.89 10.87
N ASP A 13 2.99 2.20 11.92
CA ASP A 13 2.14 1.24 12.62
C ASP A 13 0.86 1.91 13.14
N PRO A 14 -0.28 1.19 13.18
CA PRO A 14 -1.52 1.71 13.74
C PRO A 14 -1.39 2.08 15.22
N ASP A 15 -1.92 3.26 15.59
CA ASP A 15 -2.11 3.65 17.00
C ASP A 15 -3.42 3.05 17.49
N VAL A 16 -3.33 2.04 18.35
CA VAL A 16 -4.47 1.27 18.82
C VAL A 16 -4.85 1.68 20.24
N ARG A 17 -6.13 1.91 20.45
CA ARG A 17 -6.72 2.23 21.77
C ARG A 17 -7.98 1.45 21.97
N TYR A 18 -8.23 1.08 23.21
CA TYR A 18 -9.46 0.42 23.64
C TYR A 18 -10.34 1.41 24.39
N SER A 19 -11.62 1.48 24.00
CA SER A 19 -12.62 2.29 24.73
C SER A 19 -12.83 1.72 26.12
N GLN A 20 -12.95 2.59 27.12
CA GLN A 20 -13.20 2.17 28.52
C GLN A 20 -14.66 1.81 28.81
N ASN A 21 -15.52 1.75 27.79
CA ASN A 21 -16.90 1.33 27.93
C ASN A 21 -16.98 -0.18 28.17
N GLU A 22 -18.11 -0.68 28.71
CA GLU A 22 -18.35 -2.09 29.03
C GLU A 22 -18.05 -3.06 27.88
N ASN A 23 -18.07 -2.60 26.63
CA ASN A 23 -17.77 -3.39 25.42
C ASN A 23 -16.36 -3.26 24.88
N SER A 24 -15.44 -2.56 25.59
CA SER A 24 -14.01 -2.45 25.23
C SER A 24 -13.73 -2.43 23.72
N THR A 25 -14.30 -1.46 23.01
CA THR A 25 -14.19 -1.40 21.54
C THR A 25 -12.76 -0.99 21.14
N CYS A 26 -12.14 -1.80 20.31
CA CYS A 26 -10.83 -1.49 19.70
C CYS A 26 -10.97 -0.35 18.69
N ILE A 27 -10.10 0.65 18.76
CA ILE A 27 -10.02 1.80 17.84
C ILE A 27 -8.59 1.89 17.34
N ALA A 28 -8.38 1.64 16.05
CA ALA A 28 -7.09 1.77 15.41
C ALA A 28 -7.05 3.01 14.50
N ASN A 29 -6.06 3.87 14.71
CA ASN A 29 -5.80 5.04 13.90
C ASN A 29 -4.54 4.83 13.08
N TYR A 30 -4.61 5.00 11.77
CA TYR A 30 -3.47 4.93 10.88
C TYR A 30 -3.59 5.91 9.72
N THR A 31 -2.48 6.18 9.05
CA THR A 31 -2.42 7.08 7.90
C THR A 31 -1.97 6.31 6.68
N LEU A 32 -2.74 6.42 5.59
CA LEU A 32 -2.41 5.87 4.30
C LEU A 32 -1.73 6.92 3.43
N ALA A 33 -0.60 6.56 2.83
CA ALA A 33 -0.02 7.25 1.70
C ALA A 33 -0.66 6.70 0.43
N VAL A 34 -1.51 7.51 -0.20
CA VAL A 34 -2.21 7.19 -1.44
C VAL A 34 -1.52 7.89 -2.59
N ASP A 35 -0.98 7.13 -3.52
CA ASP A 35 -0.27 7.69 -4.67
C ASP A 35 -1.20 8.55 -5.54
N ARG A 36 -0.72 9.73 -5.92
CA ARG A 36 -1.43 10.59 -6.88
C ARG A 36 -1.35 10.01 -8.27
N ARG A 37 -2.48 9.95 -8.95
CA ARG A 37 -2.57 9.42 -10.31
C ARG A 37 -1.75 10.23 -11.33
N PHE A 38 -1.71 11.54 -11.15
CA PHE A 38 -0.96 12.45 -12.00
C PHE A 38 0.11 13.17 -11.15
N LYS A 39 1.36 12.93 -11.52
CA LYS A 39 2.53 13.59 -10.92
C LYS A 39 3.06 14.61 -11.92
N LYS A 40 3.17 15.89 -11.53
CA LYS A 40 3.89 16.88 -12.32
C LYS A 40 5.39 16.76 -12.05
N GLN A 41 6.18 16.93 -13.08
CA GLN A 41 7.63 16.96 -12.95
C GLN A 41 8.02 18.18 -12.09
N GLY A 42 8.61 17.94 -10.92
CA GLY A 42 8.94 18.98 -9.93
C GLY A 42 8.02 19.03 -8.69
N ASP A 43 6.93 18.23 -8.63
CA ASP A 43 6.14 18.11 -7.41
C ASP A 43 6.91 17.29 -6.36
N GLU A 44 7.23 17.90 -5.22
CA GLU A 44 7.83 17.19 -4.07
C GLU A 44 6.86 16.19 -3.45
N GLN A 45 5.56 16.46 -3.52
CA GLN A 45 4.52 15.62 -2.93
C GLN A 45 3.89 14.70 -3.96
N THR A 46 4.25 13.43 -3.92
CA THR A 46 3.78 12.39 -4.85
C THR A 46 2.61 11.56 -4.32
N ALA A 47 2.27 11.71 -3.03
CA ALA A 47 1.19 10.99 -2.36
C ALA A 47 0.35 11.91 -1.49
N ASP A 48 -0.89 11.55 -1.29
CA ASP A 48 -1.79 12.17 -0.33
C ASP A 48 -1.84 11.33 0.94
N PHE A 49 -1.72 11.99 2.10
CA PHE A 49 -1.73 11.35 3.41
C PHE A 49 -3.12 11.44 4.01
N ILE A 50 -3.81 10.31 4.07
CA ILE A 50 -5.20 10.24 4.48
C ILE A 50 -5.32 9.49 5.80
N ARG A 51 -5.90 10.13 6.81
CA ARG A 51 -6.13 9.51 8.11
C ARG A 51 -7.35 8.59 8.04
N CYS A 52 -7.16 7.37 8.53
CA CYS A 52 -8.17 6.32 8.61
C CYS A 52 -8.38 5.90 10.06
N VAL A 53 -9.63 5.63 10.40
CA VAL A 53 -10.04 5.16 11.72
C VAL A 53 -10.83 3.87 11.56
N ALA A 54 -10.30 2.77 12.06
CA ALA A 54 -10.96 1.47 12.08
C ALA A 54 -11.45 1.14 13.48
N MET A 55 -12.69 0.65 13.60
CA MET A 55 -13.33 0.37 14.90
C MET A 55 -13.72 -1.10 15.01
N GLY A 56 -13.79 -1.60 16.25
CA GLY A 56 -14.20 -2.96 16.56
C GLY A 56 -13.32 -4.01 15.89
N LYS A 57 -13.91 -4.95 15.17
CA LYS A 57 -13.18 -6.01 14.45
C LYS A 57 -12.17 -5.47 13.43
N GLY A 58 -12.48 -4.35 12.78
CA GLY A 58 -11.54 -3.67 11.89
C GLY A 58 -10.32 -3.12 12.63
N GLY A 59 -10.52 -2.57 13.83
CA GLY A 59 -9.43 -2.14 14.72
C GLY A 59 -8.54 -3.31 15.17
N GLU A 60 -9.14 -4.42 15.60
CA GLU A 60 -8.39 -5.63 15.98
C GLU A 60 -7.62 -6.25 14.82
N PHE A 61 -8.19 -6.21 13.61
CA PHE A 61 -7.48 -6.63 12.41
C PHE A 61 -6.26 -5.75 12.15
N ALA A 62 -6.44 -4.42 12.26
CA ALA A 62 -5.35 -3.47 12.08
C ALA A 62 -4.22 -3.69 13.10
N GLU A 63 -4.56 -3.92 14.37
CA GLU A 63 -3.60 -4.21 15.45
C GLU A 63 -2.75 -5.45 15.15
N LYS A 64 -3.38 -6.53 14.68
CA LYS A 64 -2.74 -7.83 14.51
C LYS A 64 -1.92 -7.94 13.22
N TYR A 65 -2.34 -7.29 12.17
CA TYR A 65 -1.87 -7.60 10.82
C TYR A 65 -1.29 -6.40 10.05
N LEU A 66 -1.59 -5.16 10.46
CA LEU A 66 -1.12 -3.99 9.75
C LEU A 66 0.13 -3.41 10.39
N HIS A 67 1.16 -3.20 9.57
CA HIS A 67 2.42 -2.60 9.95
C HIS A 67 2.81 -1.49 8.97
N GLN A 68 3.76 -0.67 9.36
CA GLN A 68 4.33 0.34 8.46
C GLN A 68 4.71 -0.28 7.11
N GLY A 69 4.37 0.39 6.02
CA GLY A 69 4.66 -0.06 4.66
C GLY A 69 3.67 -1.07 4.08
N THR A 70 2.81 -1.70 4.88
CA THR A 70 1.78 -2.63 4.37
C THR A 70 0.85 -1.90 3.41
N LYS A 71 0.63 -2.48 2.23
CA LYS A 71 -0.30 -1.98 1.23
C LYS A 71 -1.68 -2.60 1.40
N ILE A 72 -2.68 -1.76 1.54
CA ILE A 72 -4.07 -2.18 1.76
C ILE A 72 -5.03 -1.42 0.86
N VAL A 73 -6.19 -2.00 0.64
CA VAL A 73 -7.39 -1.33 0.15
C VAL A 73 -8.31 -1.09 1.34
N VAL A 74 -8.78 0.13 1.47
CA VAL A 74 -9.75 0.55 2.49
C VAL A 74 -11.01 1.02 1.81
N GLU A 75 -12.13 0.55 2.30
CA GLU A 75 -13.47 1.01 1.96
C GLU A 75 -14.10 1.62 3.20
N GLY A 76 -14.74 2.77 3.06
CA GLY A 76 -15.33 3.46 4.19
C GLY A 76 -16.09 4.72 3.77
N ARG A 77 -16.28 5.64 4.72
CA ARG A 77 -16.94 6.93 4.52
C ARG A 77 -16.13 8.08 5.11
N ILE A 78 -16.25 9.25 4.54
CA ILE A 78 -15.66 10.48 5.08
C ILE A 78 -16.45 10.92 6.30
N GLN A 79 -15.75 11.27 7.36
CA GLN A 79 -16.32 11.91 8.55
C GLN A 79 -15.51 13.15 8.89
N THR A 80 -16.18 14.26 9.01
CA THR A 80 -15.60 15.54 9.46
C THR A 80 -15.85 15.72 10.95
N GLY A 81 -14.89 16.32 11.62
CA GLY A 81 -14.99 16.66 13.04
C GLY A 81 -14.26 17.96 13.33
N SER A 82 -14.33 18.42 14.57
CA SER A 82 -13.52 19.54 15.04
C SER A 82 -13.22 19.39 16.52
N TYR A 83 -12.04 19.83 16.92
CA TYR A 83 -11.65 19.92 18.32
C TYR A 83 -10.96 21.27 18.56
N THR A 84 -10.92 21.70 19.81
CA THR A 84 -10.18 22.89 20.21
C THR A 84 -8.79 22.45 20.69
N ASN A 85 -7.74 23.02 20.09
CA ASN A 85 -6.38 22.75 20.50
C ASN A 85 -6.04 23.45 21.84
N LYS A 86 -4.85 23.21 22.36
CA LYS A 86 -4.37 23.81 23.64
C LYS A 86 -4.29 25.33 23.58
N ASP A 87 -4.20 25.92 22.39
CA ASP A 87 -4.11 27.35 22.15
C ASP A 87 -5.49 28.01 21.98
N GLY A 88 -6.58 27.25 22.19
CA GLY A 88 -7.96 27.73 22.07
C GLY A 88 -8.46 27.83 20.62
N GLN A 89 -7.69 27.35 19.63
CA GLN A 89 -8.09 27.41 18.23
C GLN A 89 -8.89 26.16 17.85
N LYS A 90 -9.94 26.36 17.05
CA LYS A 90 -10.75 25.29 16.50
C LYS A 90 -10.05 24.66 15.31
N VAL A 91 -9.72 23.38 15.43
CA VAL A 91 -9.08 22.56 14.39
C VAL A 91 -10.13 21.64 13.78
N TYR A 92 -10.26 21.67 12.46
CA TYR A 92 -11.16 20.78 11.72
C TYR A 92 -10.39 19.55 11.28
N THR A 93 -11.02 18.39 11.41
CA THR A 93 -10.48 17.10 10.95
C THR A 93 -11.36 16.52 9.86
N THR A 94 -10.72 15.78 8.96
CA THR A 94 -11.40 14.99 7.94
C THR A 94 -10.76 13.60 7.98
N ASP A 95 -11.52 12.63 8.43
CA ASP A 95 -11.07 11.26 8.64
C ASP A 95 -11.89 10.30 7.77
N VAL A 96 -11.30 9.19 7.38
CA VAL A 96 -12.01 8.09 6.73
C VAL A 96 -12.36 7.05 7.78
N MET A 97 -13.65 6.89 8.04
CA MET A 97 -14.16 5.81 8.90
C MET A 97 -14.19 4.51 8.10
N VAL A 98 -13.35 3.58 8.49
CA VAL A 98 -13.14 2.31 7.79
C VAL A 98 -14.30 1.35 8.06
N GLU A 99 -14.89 0.83 7.00
CA GLU A 99 -15.96 -0.18 7.03
C GLU A 99 -15.40 -1.56 6.64
N SER A 100 -14.48 -1.60 5.67
CA SER A 100 -13.76 -2.80 5.23
C SER A 100 -12.32 -2.47 4.90
N GLN A 101 -11.43 -3.43 5.09
CA GLN A 101 -10.00 -3.31 4.72
C GLN A 101 -9.45 -4.68 4.32
N GLU A 102 -8.64 -4.67 3.26
CA GLU A 102 -8.07 -5.88 2.67
C GLU A 102 -6.62 -5.64 2.27
N PHE A 103 -5.81 -6.72 2.27
CA PHE A 103 -4.44 -6.63 1.76
C PHE A 103 -4.43 -6.45 0.25
N ALA A 104 -3.65 -5.49 -0.24
CA ALA A 104 -3.42 -5.23 -1.66
C ALA A 104 -2.12 -5.86 -2.19
N GLU A 105 -1.35 -6.51 -1.33
CA GLU A 105 -0.11 -7.23 -1.66
C GLU A 105 -0.08 -8.60 -0.98
N SER A 106 0.58 -9.58 -1.63
CA SER A 106 0.89 -10.85 -0.98
C SER A 106 2.03 -10.69 0.02
N LYS A 107 2.07 -11.55 1.06
CA LYS A 107 3.13 -11.52 2.11
C LYS A 107 4.56 -11.60 1.55
N SER A 108 4.77 -12.22 0.40
CA SER A 108 6.08 -12.35 -0.25
C SER A 108 6.59 -11.02 -0.83
N ALA A 109 5.72 -10.09 -1.19
CA ALA A 109 6.10 -8.80 -1.74
C ALA A 109 6.50 -7.77 -0.66
N SER A 110 5.95 -7.90 0.56
CA SER A 110 6.29 -7.00 1.67
C SER A 110 7.66 -7.26 2.29
N GLN A 111 8.16 -8.51 2.24
CA GLN A 111 9.49 -8.86 2.78
C GLN A 111 10.66 -8.44 1.87
N GLN A 112 10.43 -8.20 0.58
CA GLN A 112 11.50 -7.74 -0.32
C GLN A 112 11.84 -6.26 -0.17
N ASN A 113 11.00 -5.46 0.46
CA ASN A 113 11.23 -4.02 0.60
C ASN A 113 12.09 -3.65 1.82
N GLU A 114 12.26 -4.54 2.80
CA GLU A 114 13.13 -4.31 3.97
C GLU A 114 14.62 -4.63 3.70
N ASN A 115 14.92 -5.34 2.61
CA ASN A 115 16.28 -5.80 2.30
C ASN A 115 16.97 -5.03 1.16
N SER A 116 16.44 -3.87 0.75
CA SER A 116 16.98 -3.07 -0.36
C SER A 116 17.91 -1.93 0.08
N GLN A 117 18.39 -1.93 1.33
CA GLN A 117 19.44 -1.02 1.79
C GLN A 117 20.74 -1.80 2.09
N SER A 118 21.40 -2.26 1.07
CA SER A 118 22.87 -2.41 0.93
C SER A 118 23.24 -3.53 -0.01
N SER A 119 23.37 -3.21 -1.27
CA SER A 119 24.48 -3.70 -2.11
C SER A 119 24.35 -3.06 -3.49
N ALA A 120 25.30 -2.22 -3.81
CA ALA A 120 25.50 -1.74 -5.16
C ALA A 120 25.70 -2.95 -6.10
N PRO A 121 25.07 -3.00 -7.28
CA PRO A 121 25.30 -4.06 -8.22
C PRO A 121 26.71 -3.95 -8.76
N THR A 122 27.57 -4.89 -8.38
CA THR A 122 28.85 -5.09 -9.04
C THR A 122 28.57 -5.50 -10.49
N ARG A 123 28.91 -4.63 -11.42
CA ARG A 123 28.89 -4.92 -12.87
C ARG A 123 29.67 -6.20 -13.14
N PRO A 124 29.10 -7.22 -13.77
CA PRO A 124 29.89 -8.33 -14.27
C PRO A 124 30.73 -7.83 -15.45
N ASN A 125 32.04 -8.08 -15.34
CA ASN A 125 33.04 -7.81 -16.35
C ASN A 125 32.81 -8.71 -17.58
N PRO A 126 32.73 -8.22 -18.79
CA PRO A 126 32.56 -9.07 -19.97
C PRO A 126 33.91 -9.59 -20.44
N THR A 127 34.34 -10.75 -19.92
CA THR A 127 35.43 -11.51 -20.53
C THR A 127 35.08 -12.98 -20.54
N SER A 128 35.16 -13.53 -21.74
CA SER A 128 34.97 -14.92 -22.16
C SER A 128 33.55 -15.30 -22.56
N ALA A 129 33.16 -14.85 -23.75
CA ALA A 129 32.21 -15.59 -24.57
C ALA A 129 32.85 -16.85 -25.08
N SER A 130 32.63 -18.01 -24.47
CA SER A 130 32.72 -19.29 -25.11
C SER A 130 31.38 -19.59 -25.77
N ASN A 131 31.48 -19.67 -27.06
CA ASN A 131 30.46 -20.03 -28.03
C ASN A 131 30.02 -21.47 -27.76
N ASP A 132 28.84 -21.68 -27.17
CA ASP A 132 28.08 -22.95 -27.27
C ASP A 132 26.74 -22.76 -26.55
N GLY A 133 25.67 -22.69 -27.32
CA GLY A 133 24.31 -22.71 -26.76
C GLY A 133 23.28 -21.85 -27.46
N PHE A 134 23.49 -21.55 -28.75
CA PHE A 134 22.38 -21.08 -29.57
C PHE A 134 21.49 -22.30 -29.88
N LEU A 135 20.26 -22.24 -29.38
CA LEU A 135 19.23 -23.22 -29.63
C LEU A 135 19.17 -23.58 -31.11
N ASN A 136 19.50 -24.80 -31.41
CA ASN A 136 19.29 -25.44 -32.69
C ASN A 136 17.77 -25.55 -32.86
N ILE A 137 17.15 -24.63 -33.59
CA ILE A 137 15.76 -24.71 -34.00
C ILE A 137 15.72 -25.78 -35.10
N PRO A 138 15.05 -26.92 -34.91
CA PRO A 138 14.92 -27.88 -35.97
C PRO A 138 14.10 -27.27 -37.11
N ASP A 139 14.68 -27.27 -38.31
CA ASP A 139 13.96 -26.98 -39.56
C ASP A 139 12.75 -27.91 -39.68
N GLY A 140 11.55 -27.38 -39.53
CA GLY A 140 10.32 -28.19 -39.66
C GLY A 140 9.05 -27.57 -39.08
N ILE A 141 9.08 -26.32 -38.62
CA ILE A 141 7.88 -25.66 -38.07
C ILE A 141 7.28 -24.64 -39.08
N GLU A 142 7.50 -24.80 -40.38
CA GLU A 142 6.91 -23.90 -41.37
C GLU A 142 5.51 -24.31 -41.90
N GLU A 143 4.89 -25.36 -41.40
CA GLU A 143 3.66 -25.86 -42.00
C GLU A 143 2.39 -25.77 -41.15
N GLU A 144 2.34 -25.05 -40.04
CA GLU A 144 1.05 -24.82 -39.39
C GLU A 144 0.93 -23.41 -38.78
N LEU A 145 0.93 -22.39 -39.63
CA LEU A 145 0.36 -21.10 -39.26
C LEU A 145 -1.08 -21.00 -39.81
N PRO A 146 -2.11 -20.92 -38.96
CA PRO A 146 -3.53 -20.95 -39.40
C PRO A 146 -4.04 -19.60 -39.93
N PHE A 147 -3.20 -18.74 -40.44
CA PHE A 147 -3.57 -17.43 -41.00
C PHE A 147 -2.92 -17.17 -42.36
N THR A 148 -3.20 -18.02 -43.33
CA THR A 148 -3.08 -17.70 -44.77
C THR A 148 -4.44 -17.80 -45.38
N ASN A 149 -5.11 -16.68 -45.44
CA ASN A 149 -6.14 -16.42 -46.42
C ASN A 149 -6.09 -14.94 -46.79
#